data_b392f174360c71682b3cca33cb71c841
#
_entry.id   b392f174360c71682b3cca33cb71c841
#
_cell.length_a   1.000
_cell.length_b   1.000
_cell.length_c   1.000
_cell.angle_alpha   90.00
_cell.angle_beta   90.00
_cell.angle_gamma   90.00
#
_symmetry.space_group_name_H-M   'P 1'
#
loop_
_entity.id
_entity.type
_entity.pdbx_description
1 polymer ?
#
loop_
_entity_poly.entity_id
_entity_poly.type
_entity_poly.pdbx_seq_one_letter_code
_entity_poly.pdbx_strand_id
1 'polypeptide(L)'
;MYKNFLFDLDGTLLPMDMEYFTKLYFSSLCKRFVPVLNVDSDTLVKAIWKGTGAMAKNDNSRRNKDVFWETASAECGMDLTPYIEQFDDYYTKEFIAAKEATAFTPFAKKSVDFIKQNGGRVIAATNPIFPEVATRRRLEWAGVSADDFEFVTFYENSGCCKPNLKYFEFICEKCGILPEESIMIGNDVDEDMCAETLGFDTYLITDTIVNRENKDYSQYKNGSFEDFYKFLQHQF
;
A
#
# COMPACT_ATOMS: atom_id res chain seq x y z
N MET A 1 21.94 -8.13 -11.53
CA MET A 1 21.66 -8.46 -10.10
C MET A 1 21.04 -7.22 -9.47
N TYR A 2 19.85 -7.36 -8.91
CA TYR A 2 19.15 -6.23 -8.28
C TYR A 2 19.78 -5.92 -6.92
N LYS A 3 19.82 -4.62 -6.58
CA LYS A 3 20.26 -4.14 -5.27
C LYS A 3 19.04 -3.75 -4.40
N ASN A 4 17.96 -3.30 -5.04
CA ASN A 4 16.79 -2.74 -4.36
C ASN A 4 15.53 -3.51 -4.76
N PHE A 5 14.74 -3.88 -3.76
CA PHE A 5 13.51 -4.65 -3.91
C PHE A 5 12.35 -3.86 -3.32
N LEU A 6 11.47 -3.39 -4.18
CA LEU A 6 10.29 -2.62 -3.79
C LEU A 6 9.09 -3.58 -3.76
N PHE A 7 8.43 -3.68 -2.63
CA PHE A 7 7.26 -4.54 -2.48
C PHE A 7 6.00 -3.69 -2.29
N ASP A 8 4.98 -3.99 -3.07
CA ASP A 8 3.63 -3.63 -2.68
C ASP A 8 3.18 -4.44 -1.47
N LEU A 9 2.12 -3.97 -0.77
CA LEU A 9 1.62 -4.61 0.44
C LEU A 9 0.32 -5.35 0.20
N ASP A 10 -0.74 -4.62 -0.17
CA ASP A 10 -2.11 -5.13 -0.19
C ASP A 10 -2.37 -5.98 -1.44
N GLY A 11 -2.52 -7.29 -1.27
CA GLY A 11 -2.57 -8.26 -2.36
C GLY A 11 -1.19 -8.82 -2.75
N THR A 12 -0.09 -8.26 -2.26
CA THR A 12 1.28 -8.73 -2.51
C THR A 12 1.86 -9.39 -1.26
N LEU A 13 2.53 -8.61 -0.37
CA LEU A 13 3.03 -9.14 0.91
C LEU A 13 1.91 -9.69 1.79
N LEU A 14 0.74 -9.05 1.73
CA LEU A 14 -0.48 -9.42 2.45
C LEU A 14 -1.57 -9.82 1.46
N PRO A 15 -1.69 -11.10 1.10
CA PRO A 15 -2.81 -11.54 0.27
C PRO A 15 -4.14 -11.18 0.91
N MET A 16 -5.09 -10.63 0.14
CA MET A 16 -6.38 -10.23 0.67
C MET A 16 -7.50 -10.25 -0.38
N ASP A 17 -8.72 -10.43 0.11
CA ASP A 17 -9.94 -10.11 -0.62
C ASP A 17 -10.25 -8.61 -0.41
N MET A 18 -9.98 -7.79 -1.42
CA MET A 18 -10.10 -6.33 -1.33
C MET A 18 -11.55 -5.88 -1.13
N GLU A 19 -12.54 -6.58 -1.72
CA GLU A 19 -13.95 -6.25 -1.55
C GLU A 19 -14.40 -6.52 -0.11
N TYR A 20 -14.05 -7.69 0.42
CA TYR A 20 -14.37 -8.05 1.79
C TYR A 20 -13.62 -7.19 2.81
N PHE A 21 -12.35 -6.87 2.54
CA PHE A 21 -11.57 -5.93 3.35
C PHE A 21 -12.26 -4.56 3.45
N THR A 22 -12.65 -4.00 2.30
CA THR A 22 -13.33 -2.70 2.24
C THR A 22 -14.65 -2.71 3.02
N LYS A 23 -15.42 -3.79 2.92
CA LYS A 23 -16.67 -3.96 3.66
C LYS A 23 -16.46 -3.99 5.17
N LEU A 24 -15.49 -4.77 5.65
CA LEU A 24 -15.16 -4.87 7.07
C LEU A 24 -14.60 -3.56 7.62
N TYR A 25 -13.71 -2.92 6.85
CA TYR A 25 -13.14 -1.63 7.18
C TYR A 25 -14.23 -0.57 7.40
N PHE A 26 -15.10 -0.35 6.42
CA PHE A 26 -16.16 0.66 6.55
C PHE A 26 -17.19 0.28 7.61
N SER A 27 -17.52 -0.99 7.78
CA SER A 27 -18.43 -1.44 8.84
C SER A 27 -17.90 -1.07 10.23
N SER A 28 -16.63 -1.37 10.51
CA SER A 28 -16.03 -1.05 11.81
C SER A 28 -15.80 0.45 11.99
N LEU A 29 -15.40 1.16 10.92
CA LEU A 29 -15.21 2.61 10.93
C LEU A 29 -16.52 3.35 11.24
N CYS A 30 -17.61 3.01 10.54
CA CYS A 30 -18.92 3.61 10.78
C CYS A 30 -19.43 3.32 12.19
N LYS A 31 -19.26 2.10 12.68
CA LYS A 31 -19.63 1.75 14.06
C LYS A 31 -18.94 2.64 15.09
N ARG A 32 -17.68 3.01 14.85
CA ARG A 32 -16.90 3.87 15.74
C ARG A 32 -17.28 5.34 15.60
N PHE A 33 -17.35 5.87 14.36
CA PHE A 33 -17.34 7.31 14.11
C PHE A 33 -18.70 7.93 13.84
N VAL A 34 -19.71 7.20 13.39
CA VAL A 34 -21.06 7.72 13.19
C VAL A 34 -21.61 8.38 14.47
N PRO A 35 -21.56 7.72 15.66
CA PRO A 35 -22.04 8.35 16.89
C PRO A 35 -21.11 9.47 17.40
N VAL A 36 -19.80 9.42 17.12
CA VAL A 36 -18.82 10.42 17.57
C VAL A 36 -18.96 11.71 16.79
N LEU A 37 -19.10 11.60 15.46
CA LEU A 37 -19.18 12.74 14.54
C LEU A 37 -20.61 13.25 14.38
N ASN A 38 -21.61 12.49 14.82
CA ASN A 38 -23.02 12.78 14.64
C ASN A 38 -23.40 12.99 13.16
N VAL A 39 -22.88 12.13 12.29
CA VAL A 39 -23.18 12.05 10.86
C VAL A 39 -23.76 10.67 10.52
N ASP A 40 -24.43 10.53 9.38
CA ASP A 40 -24.84 9.21 8.89
C ASP A 40 -23.68 8.45 8.24
N SER A 41 -23.86 7.12 8.08
CA SER A 41 -22.84 6.25 7.51
C SER A 41 -22.47 6.62 6.06
N ASP A 42 -23.46 7.01 5.26
CA ASP A 42 -23.24 7.32 3.84
C ASP A 42 -22.38 8.59 3.70
N THR A 43 -22.67 9.61 4.52
CA THR A 43 -21.85 10.84 4.59
C THR A 43 -20.41 10.53 4.98
N LEU A 44 -20.19 9.71 6.01
CA LEU A 44 -18.84 9.35 6.46
C LEU A 44 -18.10 8.55 5.37
N VAL A 45 -18.73 7.50 4.83
CA VAL A 45 -18.13 6.67 3.77
C VAL A 45 -17.78 7.51 2.55
N LYS A 46 -18.69 8.40 2.13
CA LYS A 46 -18.45 9.30 1.01
C LYS A 46 -17.29 10.27 1.28
N ALA A 47 -17.19 10.80 2.48
CA ALA A 47 -16.08 11.69 2.88
C ALA A 47 -14.72 10.97 2.79
N ILE A 48 -14.63 9.74 3.31
CA ILE A 48 -13.41 8.93 3.23
C ILE A 48 -13.06 8.62 1.77
N TRP A 49 -14.02 8.20 0.94
CA TRP A 49 -13.77 7.93 -0.48
C TRP A 49 -13.33 9.18 -1.25
N LYS A 50 -13.92 10.35 -0.96
CA LYS A 50 -13.52 11.61 -1.58
C LYS A 50 -12.09 12.01 -1.18
N GLY A 51 -11.76 11.89 0.10
CA GLY A 51 -10.39 12.10 0.58
C GLY A 51 -9.39 11.15 -0.07
N THR A 52 -9.72 9.86 -0.17
CA THR A 52 -8.88 8.86 -0.85
C THR A 52 -8.71 9.20 -2.35
N GLY A 53 -9.78 9.55 -3.02
CA GLY A 53 -9.73 9.98 -4.43
C GLY A 53 -8.92 11.26 -4.66
N ALA A 54 -8.86 12.16 -3.68
CA ALA A 54 -8.02 13.36 -3.73
C ALA A 54 -6.53 12.99 -3.58
N MET A 55 -6.18 12.06 -2.68
CA MET A 55 -4.82 11.53 -2.56
C MET A 55 -4.34 10.87 -3.86
N ALA A 56 -5.20 10.06 -4.50
CA ALA A 56 -4.89 9.39 -5.77
C ALA A 56 -4.60 10.39 -6.92
N LYS A 57 -5.15 11.60 -6.86
CA LYS A 57 -4.96 12.67 -7.83
C LYS A 57 -3.87 13.68 -7.44
N ASN A 58 -3.29 13.52 -6.26
CA ASN A 58 -2.26 14.42 -5.76
C ASN A 58 -0.98 14.28 -6.62
N ASP A 59 -0.31 15.38 -6.84
CA ASP A 59 0.82 15.49 -7.78
C ASP A 59 2.18 15.65 -7.10
N ASN A 60 2.24 15.28 -5.81
CA ASN A 60 3.40 15.45 -4.93
C ASN A 60 3.66 16.90 -4.46
N SER A 61 2.75 17.82 -4.69
CA SER A 61 2.87 19.21 -4.21
C SER A 61 2.60 19.35 -2.70
N ARG A 62 1.82 18.43 -2.14
CA ARG A 62 1.41 18.37 -0.73
C ARG A 62 1.45 16.93 -0.23
N ARG A 63 1.48 16.73 1.09
CA ARG A 63 1.35 15.38 1.67
C ARG A 63 -0.07 14.86 1.47
N ASN A 64 -0.19 13.56 1.23
CA ASN A 64 -1.48 12.90 1.08
C ASN A 64 -2.37 13.07 2.33
N LYS A 65 -1.78 13.03 3.52
CA LYS A 65 -2.46 13.31 4.79
C LYS A 65 -3.22 14.63 4.76
N ASP A 66 -2.57 15.72 4.32
CA ASP A 66 -3.16 17.05 4.31
C ASP A 66 -4.30 17.15 3.30
N VAL A 67 -4.08 16.59 2.10
CA VAL A 67 -5.08 16.54 1.02
C VAL A 67 -6.30 15.70 1.45
N PHE A 68 -6.05 14.57 2.11
CA PHE A 68 -7.11 13.70 2.61
C PHE A 68 -8.01 14.41 3.62
N TRP A 69 -7.44 14.97 4.69
CA TRP A 69 -8.23 15.55 5.78
C TRP A 69 -8.98 16.82 5.35
N GLU A 70 -8.37 17.64 4.49
CA GLU A 70 -9.04 18.81 3.91
C GLU A 70 -10.25 18.39 3.07
N THR A 71 -10.08 17.43 2.17
CA THR A 71 -11.15 16.96 1.27
C THR A 71 -12.24 16.23 2.03
N ALA A 72 -11.88 15.34 2.96
CA ALA A 72 -12.82 14.59 3.77
C ALA A 72 -13.64 15.51 4.68
N SER A 73 -13.01 16.54 5.29
CA SER A 73 -13.71 17.55 6.09
C SER A 73 -14.71 18.35 5.27
N ALA A 74 -14.30 18.78 4.08
CA ALA A 74 -15.21 19.52 3.18
C ALA A 74 -16.42 18.68 2.75
N GLU A 75 -16.22 17.41 2.42
CA GLU A 75 -17.30 16.50 2.03
C GLU A 75 -18.21 16.14 3.22
N CYS A 76 -17.64 15.99 4.42
CA CYS A 76 -18.38 15.70 5.65
C CYS A 76 -19.17 16.92 6.16
N GLY A 77 -18.86 18.13 5.68
CA GLY A 77 -19.47 19.39 6.12
C GLY A 77 -19.03 19.84 7.52
N MET A 78 -17.93 19.29 8.04
CA MET A 78 -17.35 19.63 9.33
C MET A 78 -15.84 19.42 9.34
N ASP A 79 -15.12 20.14 10.19
CA ASP A 79 -13.68 19.93 10.39
C ASP A 79 -13.44 18.60 11.11
N LEU A 80 -12.77 17.66 10.42
CA LEU A 80 -12.40 16.35 10.96
C LEU A 80 -11.01 16.35 11.64
N THR A 81 -10.24 17.42 11.49
CA THR A 81 -8.86 17.48 12.03
C THR A 81 -8.77 17.29 13.55
N PRO A 82 -9.74 17.74 14.38
CA PRO A 82 -9.73 17.48 15.82
C PRO A 82 -9.90 15.99 16.20
N TYR A 83 -10.30 15.15 15.25
CA TYR A 83 -10.56 13.73 15.48
C TYR A 83 -9.43 12.83 14.99
N ILE A 84 -8.34 13.38 14.41
CA ILE A 84 -7.23 12.60 13.84
C ILE A 84 -6.66 11.60 14.84
N GLU A 85 -6.42 12.01 16.10
CA GLU A 85 -5.93 11.10 17.15
C GLU A 85 -6.91 9.94 17.43
N GLN A 86 -8.21 10.19 17.31
CA GLN A 86 -9.22 9.14 17.48
C GLN A 86 -9.25 8.18 16.29
N PHE A 87 -8.98 8.66 15.07
CA PHE A 87 -8.79 7.80 13.90
C PHE A 87 -7.50 6.97 14.03
N ASP A 88 -6.41 7.53 14.53
CA ASP A 88 -5.19 6.77 14.81
C ASP A 88 -5.43 5.69 15.89
N ASP A 89 -6.19 6.02 16.95
CA ASP A 89 -6.62 5.06 17.98
C ASP A 89 -7.47 3.92 17.38
N TYR A 90 -8.40 4.24 16.47
CA TYR A 90 -9.18 3.23 15.75
C TYR A 90 -8.28 2.24 14.99
N TYR A 91 -7.24 2.72 14.30
CA TYR A 91 -6.32 1.85 13.58
C TYR A 91 -5.51 0.94 14.50
N THR A 92 -5.35 1.30 15.77
CA THR A 92 -4.70 0.42 16.77
C THR A 92 -5.64 -0.62 17.38
N LYS A 93 -6.96 -0.41 17.31
CA LYS A 93 -7.97 -1.21 18.02
C LYS A 93 -8.93 -1.92 17.05
N GLU A 94 -9.97 -1.19 16.60
CA GLU A 94 -11.10 -1.79 15.87
C GLU A 94 -10.75 -2.20 14.44
N PHE A 95 -9.73 -1.58 13.84
CA PHE A 95 -9.23 -1.92 12.49
C PHE A 95 -8.84 -3.39 12.35
N ILE A 96 -8.52 -4.07 13.46
CA ILE A 96 -8.23 -5.51 13.47
C ILE A 96 -9.35 -6.35 12.84
N ALA A 97 -10.59 -5.86 12.82
CA ALA A 97 -11.71 -6.54 12.17
C ALA A 97 -11.46 -6.76 10.66
N ALA A 98 -10.75 -5.86 10.00
CA ALA A 98 -10.42 -5.98 8.59
C ALA A 98 -9.41 -7.11 8.29
N LYS A 99 -8.67 -7.59 9.32
CA LYS A 99 -7.75 -8.72 9.18
C LYS A 99 -8.43 -10.01 8.71
N GLU A 100 -9.71 -10.18 8.99
CA GLU A 100 -10.47 -11.37 8.56
C GLU A 100 -10.48 -11.53 7.03
N ALA A 101 -10.36 -10.44 6.28
CA ALA A 101 -10.28 -10.45 4.82
C ALA A 101 -8.88 -10.73 4.27
N THR A 102 -7.89 -10.96 5.13
CA THR A 102 -6.50 -11.18 4.74
C THR A 102 -6.11 -12.63 4.91
N ALA A 103 -5.10 -13.05 4.14
CA ALA A 103 -4.48 -14.36 4.27
C ALA A 103 -2.98 -14.20 4.60
N PHE A 104 -2.39 -15.27 5.07
CA PHE A 104 -0.97 -15.32 5.37
C PHE A 104 -0.21 -16.12 4.31
N THR A 105 0.91 -15.56 3.84
CA THR A 105 1.89 -16.31 3.04
C THR A 105 3.24 -16.33 3.75
N PRO A 106 3.87 -17.52 3.94
CA PRO A 106 5.19 -17.57 4.53
C PRO A 106 6.27 -17.00 3.62
N PHE A 107 5.98 -16.83 2.34
CA PHE A 107 6.94 -16.36 1.35
C PHE A 107 7.21 -14.85 1.45
N ALA A 108 6.29 -14.05 2.00
CA ALA A 108 6.52 -12.65 2.28
C ALA A 108 7.75 -12.46 3.20
N LYS A 109 7.70 -13.02 4.40
CA LYS A 109 8.82 -12.94 5.36
C LYS A 109 10.08 -13.63 4.84
N LYS A 110 9.96 -14.81 4.22
CA LYS A 110 11.11 -15.53 3.66
C LYS A 110 11.83 -14.71 2.60
N SER A 111 11.10 -14.02 1.71
CA SER A 111 11.69 -13.18 0.66
C SER A 111 12.41 -11.97 1.25
N VAL A 112 11.78 -11.27 2.17
CA VAL A 112 12.38 -10.11 2.86
C VAL A 112 13.67 -10.52 3.57
N ASP A 113 13.64 -11.61 4.36
CA ASP A 113 14.81 -12.10 5.08
C ASP A 113 15.93 -12.53 4.13
N PHE A 114 15.58 -13.27 3.07
CA PHE A 114 16.55 -13.76 2.09
C PHE A 114 17.25 -12.59 1.38
N ILE A 115 16.52 -11.57 0.95
CA ILE A 115 17.10 -10.39 0.31
C ILE A 115 18.07 -9.69 1.26
N LYS A 116 17.64 -9.44 2.51
CA LYS A 116 18.48 -8.76 3.53
C LYS A 116 19.74 -9.56 3.87
N GLN A 117 19.64 -10.89 3.99
CA GLN A 117 20.77 -11.78 4.27
C GLN A 117 21.82 -11.77 3.15
N ASN A 118 21.40 -11.49 1.92
CA ASN A 118 22.28 -11.40 0.75
C ASN A 118 22.66 -9.94 0.41
N GLY A 119 22.42 -8.98 1.32
CA GLY A 119 22.85 -7.59 1.16
C GLY A 119 21.96 -6.73 0.27
N GLY A 120 20.78 -7.22 -0.13
CA GLY A 120 19.78 -6.43 -0.83
C GLY A 120 19.04 -5.49 0.10
N ARG A 121 18.54 -4.37 -0.45
CA ARG A 121 17.74 -3.37 0.26
C ARG A 121 16.26 -3.64 -0.01
N VAL A 122 15.42 -3.55 1.01
CA VAL A 122 13.97 -3.77 0.88
C VAL A 122 13.19 -2.50 1.23
N ILE A 123 12.20 -2.18 0.41
CA ILE A 123 11.36 -0.99 0.52
C ILE A 123 9.89 -1.46 0.42
N ALA A 124 9.04 -1.00 1.32
CA ALA A 124 7.59 -1.23 1.21
C ALA A 124 6.96 -0.07 0.43
N ALA A 125 6.73 -0.32 -0.86
CA ALA A 125 6.19 0.64 -1.82
C ALA A 125 4.67 0.43 -1.99
N THR A 126 3.91 0.54 -0.90
CA THR A 126 2.45 0.44 -0.91
C THR A 126 1.80 1.76 -1.30
N ASN A 127 0.57 1.72 -1.83
CA ASN A 127 -0.17 2.95 -2.11
C ASN A 127 -0.40 3.74 -0.82
N PRO A 128 0.11 4.99 -0.72
CA PRO A 128 0.12 5.77 0.53
C PRO A 128 -1.22 6.45 0.79
N ILE A 129 -2.27 5.66 0.90
CA ILE A 129 -3.64 6.11 1.17
C ILE A 129 -4.10 5.83 2.62
N PHE A 130 -3.26 5.18 3.40
CA PHE A 130 -3.48 4.89 4.82
C PHE A 130 -2.43 5.58 5.70
N PRO A 131 -2.76 5.86 6.98
CA PRO A 131 -1.78 6.36 7.94
C PRO A 131 -0.71 5.31 8.28
N GLU A 132 0.43 5.80 8.80
CA GLU A 132 1.53 4.93 9.23
C GLU A 132 1.06 3.82 10.15
N VAL A 133 0.22 4.13 11.14
CA VAL A 133 -0.30 3.15 12.10
C VAL A 133 -1.06 2.00 11.42
N ALA A 134 -1.89 2.29 10.42
CA ALA A 134 -2.63 1.28 9.68
C ALA A 134 -1.71 0.46 8.75
N THR A 135 -0.72 1.11 8.14
CA THR A 135 0.26 0.45 7.28
C THR A 135 1.13 -0.51 8.09
N ARG A 136 1.64 -0.08 9.25
CA ARG A 136 2.39 -0.94 10.17
C ARG A 136 1.58 -2.17 10.61
N ARG A 137 0.30 -1.98 10.95
CA ARG A 137 -0.60 -3.10 11.30
C ARG A 137 -0.73 -4.13 10.18
N ARG A 138 -0.90 -3.69 8.93
CA ARG A 138 -1.01 -4.61 7.79
C ARG A 138 0.30 -5.34 7.49
N LEU A 139 1.45 -4.68 7.66
CA LEU A 139 2.76 -5.35 7.61
C LEU A 139 2.88 -6.45 8.68
N GLU A 140 2.45 -6.17 9.93
CA GLU A 140 2.40 -7.19 10.99
C GLU A 140 1.49 -8.37 10.62
N TRP A 141 0.35 -8.12 9.95
CA TRP A 141 -0.54 -9.20 9.48
C TRP A 141 0.11 -10.05 8.40
N ALA A 142 0.96 -9.44 7.56
CA ALA A 142 1.77 -10.14 6.57
C ALA A 142 2.94 -10.94 7.19
N GLY A 143 3.18 -10.82 8.50
CA GLY A 143 4.28 -11.48 9.20
C GLY A 143 5.63 -10.78 9.06
N VAL A 144 5.65 -9.51 8.63
CA VAL A 144 6.84 -8.66 8.55
C VAL A 144 6.69 -7.45 9.45
N SER A 145 7.80 -6.82 9.83
CA SER A 145 7.79 -5.55 10.56
C SER A 145 8.09 -4.40 9.60
N ALA A 146 7.54 -3.21 9.88
CA ALA A 146 7.97 -2.01 9.16
C ALA A 146 9.49 -1.75 9.31
N ASP A 147 10.08 -2.20 10.41
CA ASP A 147 11.52 -2.07 10.68
C ASP A 147 12.37 -3.07 9.85
N ASP A 148 11.74 -4.01 9.14
CA ASP A 148 12.41 -4.85 8.15
C ASP A 148 12.76 -4.09 6.88
N PHE A 149 12.06 -2.97 6.61
CA PHE A 149 12.19 -2.16 5.41
C PHE A 149 13.01 -0.91 5.68
N GLU A 150 13.82 -0.50 4.73
CA GLU A 150 14.57 0.74 4.81
C GLU A 150 13.64 1.97 4.72
N PHE A 151 12.57 1.85 3.96
CA PHE A 151 11.54 2.86 3.80
C PHE A 151 10.18 2.20 3.60
N VAL A 152 9.15 2.82 4.16
CA VAL A 152 7.75 2.43 4.00
C VAL A 152 6.96 3.67 3.60
N THR A 153 6.16 3.58 2.55
CA THR A 153 5.28 4.67 2.13
C THR A 153 3.96 4.65 2.90
N PHE A 154 3.52 5.82 3.35
CA PHE A 154 2.23 6.05 3.98
C PHE A 154 1.81 7.53 3.78
N TYR A 155 0.57 7.88 4.08
CA TYR A 155 0.02 9.18 3.69
C TYR A 155 0.70 10.39 4.34
N GLU A 156 1.40 10.22 5.48
CA GLU A 156 2.16 11.29 6.14
C GLU A 156 3.46 11.63 5.44
N ASN A 157 4.07 10.68 4.73
CA ASN A 157 5.39 10.89 4.13
C ASN A 157 5.39 10.96 2.61
N SER A 158 4.23 10.77 1.97
CA SER A 158 4.08 10.73 0.51
C SER A 158 3.08 11.77 0.02
N GLY A 159 3.26 12.26 -1.18
CA GLY A 159 2.40 13.26 -1.82
C GLY A 159 1.78 12.80 -3.14
N CYS A 160 1.96 11.56 -3.53
CA CYS A 160 1.35 10.95 -4.72
C CYS A 160 1.16 9.46 -4.54
N CYS A 161 0.34 8.86 -5.40
CA CYS A 161 -0.03 7.45 -5.37
C CYS A 161 0.34 6.79 -6.71
N LYS A 162 0.54 5.48 -6.70
CA LYS A 162 0.56 4.67 -7.92
C LYS A 162 -0.79 4.82 -8.65
N PRO A 163 -0.84 4.80 -9.97
CA PRO A 163 0.23 4.58 -10.95
C PRO A 163 0.99 5.84 -11.38
N ASN A 164 0.90 6.97 -10.64
CA ASN A 164 1.65 8.17 -11.00
C ASN A 164 3.17 7.90 -10.86
N LEU A 165 3.91 8.08 -11.95
CA LEU A 165 5.36 7.81 -11.98
C LEU A 165 6.15 8.66 -10.96
N LYS A 166 5.67 9.84 -10.59
CA LYS A 166 6.26 10.67 -9.53
C LYS A 166 6.34 9.94 -8.18
N TYR A 167 5.50 8.92 -7.96
CA TYR A 167 5.57 8.08 -6.77
C TYR A 167 6.88 7.29 -6.72
N PHE A 168 7.26 6.67 -7.83
CA PHE A 168 8.52 5.92 -7.92
C PHE A 168 9.74 6.84 -7.96
N GLU A 169 9.65 7.99 -8.66
CA GLU A 169 10.70 9.03 -8.65
C GLU A 169 10.96 9.53 -7.22
N PHE A 170 9.90 9.77 -6.43
CA PHE A 170 10.01 10.13 -5.02
C PHE A 170 10.73 9.08 -4.20
N ILE A 171 10.42 7.77 -4.39
CA ILE A 171 11.11 6.69 -3.69
C ILE A 171 12.58 6.63 -4.11
N CYS A 172 12.90 6.79 -5.40
CA CYS A 172 14.27 6.84 -5.90
C CYS A 172 15.08 7.95 -5.23
N GLU A 173 14.54 9.15 -5.17
CA GLU A 173 15.17 10.29 -4.52
C GLU A 173 15.34 10.06 -3.01
N LYS A 174 14.28 9.60 -2.35
CA LYS A 174 14.22 9.40 -0.90
C LYS A 174 15.20 8.35 -0.41
N CYS A 175 15.35 7.25 -1.16
CA CYS A 175 16.20 6.11 -0.80
C CYS A 175 17.58 6.15 -1.49
N GLY A 176 17.80 7.07 -2.42
CA GLY A 176 19.03 7.11 -3.21
C GLY A 176 19.24 5.85 -4.04
N ILE A 177 18.17 5.36 -4.69
CA ILE A 177 18.21 4.15 -5.53
C ILE A 177 18.08 4.49 -7.01
N LEU A 178 18.58 3.61 -7.87
CA LEU A 178 18.48 3.74 -9.32
C LEU A 178 17.46 2.71 -9.84
N PRO A 179 16.54 3.11 -10.74
CA PRO A 179 15.56 2.20 -11.33
C PRO A 179 16.18 0.94 -11.93
N GLU A 180 17.26 1.07 -12.70
CA GLU A 180 17.96 -0.05 -13.40
C GLU A 180 18.64 -1.04 -12.45
N GLU A 181 18.78 -0.72 -11.16
CA GLU A 181 19.27 -1.61 -10.12
C GLU A 181 18.14 -2.13 -9.21
N SER A 182 16.90 -1.86 -9.58
CA SER A 182 15.73 -2.07 -8.74
C SER A 182 14.67 -2.92 -9.41
N ILE A 183 13.93 -3.67 -8.60
CA ILE A 183 12.77 -4.44 -9.06
C ILE A 183 11.54 -4.09 -8.22
N MET A 184 10.40 -3.81 -8.88
CA MET A 184 9.09 -3.64 -8.24
C MET A 184 8.34 -4.97 -8.24
N ILE A 185 7.91 -5.41 -7.08
CA ILE A 185 7.12 -6.62 -6.87
C ILE A 185 5.71 -6.20 -6.42
N GLY A 186 4.70 -6.52 -7.20
CA GLY A 186 3.32 -6.15 -6.91
C GLY A 186 2.33 -7.06 -7.60
N ASN A 187 1.04 -6.85 -7.34
CA ASN A 187 -0.05 -7.66 -7.89
C ASN A 187 -0.98 -6.87 -8.84
N ASP A 188 -0.79 -5.57 -8.95
CA ASP A 188 -1.63 -4.72 -9.80
C ASP A 188 -0.92 -4.39 -11.12
N VAL A 189 -1.56 -4.79 -12.24
CA VAL A 189 -1.01 -4.61 -13.59
C VAL A 189 -0.83 -3.13 -13.96
N ASP A 190 -1.65 -2.23 -13.41
CA ASP A 190 -1.59 -0.81 -13.70
C ASP A 190 -0.73 -0.06 -12.69
N GLU A 191 -0.93 -0.33 -11.40
CA GLU A 191 -0.31 0.46 -10.33
C GLU A 191 1.16 0.07 -10.09
N ASP A 192 1.51 -1.21 -10.24
CA ASP A 192 2.85 -1.68 -9.92
C ASP A 192 3.73 -1.81 -11.17
N MET A 193 3.18 -2.37 -12.24
CA MET A 193 3.94 -2.64 -13.45
C MET A 193 4.31 -1.38 -14.23
N CYS A 194 3.64 -0.24 -14.00
CA CYS A 194 4.02 1.05 -14.61
C CYS A 194 5.44 1.51 -14.22
N ALA A 195 6.04 0.95 -13.17
CA ALA A 195 7.43 1.21 -12.78
C ALA A 195 8.45 0.93 -13.91
N GLU A 196 8.14 -0.01 -14.82
CA GLU A 196 8.98 -0.27 -16.02
C GLU A 196 9.22 0.98 -16.88
N THR A 197 8.26 1.90 -16.91
CA THR A 197 8.40 3.17 -17.67
C THR A 197 9.58 4.00 -17.20
N LEU A 198 10.00 3.84 -15.94
CA LEU A 198 11.18 4.51 -15.37
C LEU A 198 12.45 3.67 -15.42
N GLY A 199 12.39 2.44 -15.95
CA GLY A 199 13.52 1.54 -16.06
C GLY A 199 13.67 0.55 -14.90
N PHE A 200 12.67 0.44 -14.03
CA PHE A 200 12.63 -0.68 -13.08
C PHE A 200 12.40 -2.00 -13.81
N ASP A 201 12.96 -3.07 -13.30
CA ASP A 201 12.40 -4.39 -13.56
C ASP A 201 11.13 -4.58 -12.73
N THR A 202 10.25 -5.50 -13.15
CA THR A 202 9.00 -5.79 -12.45
C THR A 202 8.79 -7.29 -12.28
N TYR A 203 8.04 -7.66 -11.24
CA TYR A 203 7.54 -9.02 -11.04
C TYR A 203 6.08 -8.97 -10.57
N LEU A 204 5.19 -9.54 -11.38
CA LEU A 204 3.75 -9.55 -11.10
C LEU A 204 3.38 -10.79 -10.30
N ILE A 205 2.89 -10.61 -9.08
CA ILE A 205 2.35 -11.67 -8.23
C ILE A 205 0.92 -12.00 -8.73
N THR A 206 0.70 -13.27 -9.08
CA THR A 206 -0.55 -13.70 -9.70
C THR A 206 -1.56 -14.30 -8.73
N ASP A 207 -1.17 -14.60 -7.47
CA ASP A 207 -2.07 -15.19 -6.46
C ASP A 207 -3.32 -14.31 -6.20
N THR A 208 -3.14 -13.00 -6.27
CA THR A 208 -4.15 -11.97 -5.98
C THR A 208 -4.12 -10.87 -7.04
N ILE A 209 -3.89 -11.26 -8.30
CA ILE A 209 -3.73 -10.32 -9.42
C ILE A 209 -4.91 -9.36 -9.54
N VAL A 210 -4.60 -8.08 -9.70
CA VAL A 210 -5.53 -7.01 -10.06
C VAL A 210 -5.27 -6.59 -11.49
N ASN A 211 -6.22 -6.90 -12.37
CA ASN A 211 -6.17 -6.57 -13.79
C ASN A 211 -7.57 -6.09 -14.23
N ARG A 212 -7.86 -4.83 -13.99
CA ARG A 212 -9.20 -4.24 -14.16
C ARG A 212 -9.64 -4.18 -15.62
N GLU A 213 -8.68 -4.07 -16.54
CA GLU A 213 -8.94 -3.89 -17.98
C GLU A 213 -8.65 -5.16 -18.79
N ASN A 214 -8.38 -6.30 -18.14
CA ASN A 214 -7.99 -7.57 -18.78
C ASN A 214 -6.84 -7.40 -19.78
N LYS A 215 -5.84 -6.60 -19.42
CA LYS A 215 -4.62 -6.40 -20.22
C LYS A 215 -3.82 -7.68 -20.36
N ASP A 216 -3.13 -7.85 -21.48
CA ASP A 216 -2.09 -8.87 -21.59
C ASP A 216 -0.92 -8.48 -20.69
N TYR A 217 -0.55 -9.37 -19.77
CA TYR A 217 0.58 -9.20 -18.86
C TYR A 217 1.71 -10.20 -19.10
N SER A 218 1.66 -10.93 -20.20
CA SER A 218 2.66 -11.96 -20.54
C SER A 218 4.07 -11.41 -20.72
N GLN A 219 4.19 -10.09 -20.98
CA GLN A 219 5.50 -9.41 -21.08
C GLN A 219 6.19 -9.27 -19.73
N TYR A 220 5.46 -9.26 -18.59
CA TYR A 220 6.05 -9.13 -17.27
C TYR A 220 6.55 -10.48 -16.74
N LYS A 221 7.65 -10.47 -15.98
CA LYS A 221 7.98 -11.61 -15.12
C LYS A 221 6.80 -11.80 -14.15
N ASN A 222 6.25 -12.99 -14.07
CA ASN A 222 5.04 -13.22 -13.27
C ASN A 222 5.01 -14.64 -12.69
N GLY A 223 4.23 -14.82 -11.65
CA GLY A 223 4.00 -16.11 -10.99
C GLY A 223 3.43 -15.95 -9.60
N SER A 224 3.23 -17.06 -8.89
CA SER A 224 2.85 -17.04 -7.49
C SER A 224 3.94 -16.40 -6.62
N PHE A 225 3.61 -16.04 -5.38
CA PHE A 225 4.64 -15.55 -4.45
C PHE A 225 5.70 -16.62 -4.14
N GLU A 226 5.32 -17.90 -4.19
CA GLU A 226 6.29 -19.01 -4.10
C GLU A 226 7.24 -19.04 -5.29
N ASP A 227 6.74 -18.81 -6.50
CA ASP A 227 7.57 -18.75 -7.71
C ASP A 227 8.50 -17.53 -7.69
N PHE A 228 8.04 -16.40 -7.18
CA PHE A 228 8.91 -15.24 -6.91
C PHE A 228 10.03 -15.58 -5.92
N TYR A 229 9.73 -16.30 -4.83
CA TYR A 229 10.78 -16.72 -3.89
C TYR A 229 11.82 -17.64 -4.55
N LYS A 230 11.39 -18.57 -5.42
CA LYS A 230 12.30 -19.39 -6.22
C LYS A 230 13.13 -18.54 -7.19
N PHE A 231 12.49 -17.56 -7.84
CA PHE A 231 13.19 -16.58 -8.70
C PHE A 231 14.28 -15.83 -7.92
N LEU A 232 13.99 -15.37 -6.69
CA LEU A 232 15.00 -14.71 -5.85
C LEU A 232 16.22 -15.57 -5.59
N GLN A 233 16.06 -16.87 -5.35
CA GLN A 233 17.16 -17.79 -5.09
C GLN A 233 18.15 -17.93 -6.27
N HIS A 234 17.76 -17.48 -7.45
CA HIS A 234 18.59 -17.48 -8.65
C HIS A 234 19.20 -16.10 -8.94
N GLN A 235 18.87 -15.08 -8.15
CA GLN A 235 19.39 -13.71 -8.31
C GLN A 235 20.65 -13.45 -7.49
N PHE A 236 20.89 -14.24 -6.47
CA PHE A 236 22.05 -14.20 -5.59
C PHE A 236 22.88 -15.48 -5.72
#